data_7e56185eebbabdf92db8dc25f0ffe992
#
_entry.id   7e56185eebbabdf92db8dc25f0ffe992
#
_cell.length_a   1.000
_cell.length_b   1.000
_cell.length_c   1.000
_cell.angle_alpha   90.00
_cell.angle_beta   90.00
_cell.angle_gamma   90.00
#
_symmetry.space_group_name_H-M   'P 1'
#
loop_
_entity.id
_entity.type
_entity.pdbx_description
1 polymer ?
#
loop_
_entity_poly.entity_id
_entity_poly.type
_entity_poly.pdbx_seq_one_letter_code
_entity_poly.pdbx_strand_id
1 'polypeptide(L)'
;MPSPDDKSFSDRFGFQAPDAEIVVREDAPDAVRDAVLMLGYAAGLGPGSMRDVVCEVLLRRPDLNNWSAGNIESEVQYLIADAPWYKIYDLAERLYTRMREDYSYSGKEEEFARRLNGVFREHGIGWKMEDGCIVARGSEVFEMATKDAVSTMTASGAPTAANEIHEALRDISRRPKPDVSGAIQHGMAALECVARQYDATTDTLGPIINRLDFPKPMDEAIRKLWGFTSQQGRHLLEGKDPRFEEGELVVTVAAAVSIYLLREKARSGR
;
A
#
# COMPACT_ATOMS: atom_id res chain seq x y z
N MET A 1 17.19 13.04 -7.44
CA MET A 1 17.02 13.76 -6.15
C MET A 1 16.41 15.11 -6.47
N PRO A 2 15.31 15.53 -5.83
CA PRO A 2 14.78 16.87 -6.04
C PRO A 2 15.82 17.92 -5.65
N SER A 3 15.86 19.01 -6.40
CA SER A 3 16.74 20.14 -6.13
C SER A 3 16.47 20.69 -4.71
N PRO A 4 17.49 21.25 -4.00
CA PRO A 4 17.25 21.92 -2.72
C PRO A 4 16.20 23.04 -2.80
N ASP A 5 15.97 23.61 -3.99
CA ASP A 5 15.01 24.68 -4.22
C ASP A 5 13.55 24.20 -4.31
N ASP A 6 13.30 22.89 -4.48
CA ASP A 6 11.96 22.30 -4.57
C ASP A 6 11.34 21.94 -3.20
N LYS A 7 12.09 22.11 -2.10
CA LYS A 7 11.59 21.79 -0.76
C LYS A 7 10.83 22.98 -0.16
N SER A 8 9.68 22.69 0.43
CA SER A 8 8.91 23.69 1.19
C SER A 8 9.71 24.21 2.40
N PHE A 9 9.28 25.32 2.99
CA PHE A 9 9.89 25.83 4.23
C PHE A 9 9.90 24.76 5.34
N SER A 10 8.77 24.09 5.53
CA SER A 10 8.62 23.03 6.53
C SER A 10 9.55 21.84 6.27
N ASP A 11 9.73 21.46 4.99
CA ASP A 11 10.67 20.39 4.62
C ASP A 11 12.13 20.76 4.93
N ARG A 12 12.51 22.01 4.63
CA ARG A 12 13.88 22.47 4.83
C ARG A 12 14.28 22.59 6.29
N PHE A 13 13.33 22.92 7.15
CA PHE A 13 13.58 23.18 8.56
C PHE A 13 13.05 22.10 9.51
N GLY A 14 12.57 20.97 8.97
CA GLY A 14 12.13 19.84 9.78
C GLY A 14 10.83 20.08 10.56
N PHE A 15 10.00 21.02 10.10
CA PHE A 15 8.67 21.27 10.66
C PHE A 15 7.57 20.40 10.05
N GLN A 16 7.94 19.39 9.27
CA GLN A 16 6.96 18.38 8.87
C GLN A 16 6.44 17.70 10.13
N ALA A 17 5.12 17.64 10.26
CA ALA A 17 4.54 16.75 11.25
C ALA A 17 5.04 15.32 10.95
N PRO A 18 5.44 14.55 11.98
CA PRO A 18 5.68 13.14 11.78
C PRO A 18 4.44 12.54 11.12
N ASP A 19 4.61 11.52 10.28
CA ASP A 19 3.49 10.81 9.66
C ASP A 19 2.43 10.55 10.70
N ALA A 20 1.21 11.04 10.47
CA ALA A 20 0.12 10.83 11.41
C ALA A 20 -0.14 9.32 11.53
N GLU A 21 -0.47 8.88 12.74
CA GLU A 21 -0.92 7.51 12.97
C GLU A 21 -2.07 7.17 12.02
N ILE A 22 -2.06 5.97 11.47
CA ILE A 22 -3.11 5.52 10.55
C ILE A 22 -4.38 5.27 11.35
N VAL A 23 -5.37 6.15 11.15
CA VAL A 23 -6.66 6.11 11.85
C VAL A 23 -7.86 6.05 10.90
N VAL A 24 -7.65 6.30 9.60
CA VAL A 24 -8.71 6.36 8.60
C VAL A 24 -8.48 5.29 7.53
N ARG A 25 -9.38 4.30 7.46
CA ARG A 25 -9.35 3.23 6.44
C ARG A 25 -10.63 3.13 5.62
N GLU A 26 -11.77 3.40 6.21
CA GLU A 26 -13.09 3.28 5.58
C GLU A 26 -13.81 4.63 5.55
N ASP A 27 -13.05 5.68 5.23
CA ASP A 27 -13.57 7.04 5.07
C ASP A 27 -12.69 7.83 4.08
N ALA A 28 -13.25 8.91 3.55
CA ALA A 28 -12.55 9.95 2.80
C ALA A 28 -12.94 11.32 3.42
N PRO A 29 -12.19 11.79 4.41
CA PRO A 29 -12.42 13.09 5.03
C PRO A 29 -12.40 14.24 4.02
N ASP A 30 -13.02 15.37 4.35
CA ASP A 30 -13.09 16.54 3.47
C ASP A 30 -11.73 16.96 2.92
N ALA A 31 -10.69 16.89 3.75
CA ALA A 31 -9.32 17.19 3.31
C ALA A 31 -8.84 16.30 2.15
N VAL A 32 -9.26 15.03 2.11
CA VAL A 32 -8.94 14.11 1.00
C VAL A 32 -9.79 14.44 -0.22
N ARG A 33 -11.09 14.73 -0.04
CA ARG A 33 -12.00 15.12 -1.11
C ARG A 33 -11.51 16.38 -1.81
N ASP A 34 -11.18 17.39 -1.02
CA ASP A 34 -10.63 18.66 -1.52
C ASP A 34 -9.28 18.46 -2.21
N ALA A 35 -8.39 17.64 -1.64
CA ALA A 35 -7.09 17.38 -2.23
C ALA A 35 -7.19 16.72 -3.60
N VAL A 36 -8.06 15.72 -3.77
CA VAL A 36 -8.27 15.06 -5.07
C VAL A 36 -8.70 16.07 -6.13
N LEU A 37 -9.63 16.98 -5.81
CA LEU A 37 -10.06 18.04 -6.71
C LEU A 37 -8.95 19.04 -7.01
N MET A 38 -8.36 19.63 -5.96
CA MET A 38 -7.36 20.67 -6.10
C MET A 38 -6.14 20.19 -6.86
N LEU A 39 -5.70 18.95 -6.63
CA LEU A 39 -4.56 18.36 -7.33
C LEU A 39 -4.89 18.07 -8.80
N GLY A 40 -6.11 17.63 -9.11
CA GLY A 40 -6.57 17.48 -10.48
C GLY A 40 -6.55 18.80 -11.25
N TYR A 41 -7.07 19.87 -10.67
CA TYR A 41 -7.00 21.21 -11.26
C TYR A 41 -5.56 21.72 -11.38
N ALA A 42 -4.73 21.50 -10.36
CA ALA A 42 -3.32 21.89 -10.40
C ALA A 42 -2.50 21.14 -11.47
N ALA A 43 -2.90 19.92 -11.82
CA ALA A 43 -2.34 19.19 -12.96
C ALA A 43 -2.77 19.76 -14.32
N GLY A 44 -3.76 20.65 -14.35
CA GLY A 44 -4.22 21.33 -15.55
C GLY A 44 -5.55 20.84 -16.11
N LEU A 45 -6.27 19.93 -15.43
CA LEU A 45 -7.61 19.55 -15.84
C LEU A 45 -8.54 20.79 -15.73
N GLY A 46 -9.24 21.11 -16.82
CA GLY A 46 -10.26 22.16 -16.78
C GLY A 46 -11.56 21.67 -16.12
N PRO A 47 -12.49 22.59 -15.76
CA PRO A 47 -13.75 22.24 -15.10
C PRO A 47 -14.57 21.19 -15.86
N GLY A 48 -14.64 21.28 -17.18
CA GLY A 48 -15.32 20.31 -18.02
C GLY A 48 -14.71 18.91 -17.94
N SER A 49 -13.40 18.80 -18.10
CA SER A 49 -12.69 17.52 -18.00
C SER A 49 -12.82 16.89 -16.61
N MET A 50 -12.77 17.72 -15.54
CA MET A 50 -12.97 17.26 -14.18
C MET A 50 -14.41 16.72 -13.99
N ARG A 51 -15.41 17.44 -14.47
CA ARG A 51 -16.81 16.99 -14.43
C ARG A 51 -17.02 15.67 -15.16
N ASP A 52 -16.41 15.51 -16.34
CA ASP A 52 -16.51 14.28 -17.12
C ASP A 52 -15.98 13.08 -16.33
N VAL A 53 -14.82 13.21 -15.69
CA VAL A 53 -14.24 12.13 -14.87
C VAL A 53 -15.09 11.85 -13.64
N VAL A 54 -15.58 12.89 -12.94
CA VAL A 54 -16.43 12.72 -11.76
C VAL A 54 -17.75 12.04 -12.12
N CYS A 55 -18.39 12.49 -13.19
CA CYS A 55 -19.64 11.90 -13.66
C CYS A 55 -19.47 10.45 -14.12
N GLU A 56 -18.35 10.13 -14.79
CA GLU A 56 -17.99 8.76 -15.17
C GLU A 56 -17.87 7.85 -13.93
N VAL A 57 -17.08 8.25 -12.94
CA VAL A 57 -16.84 7.44 -11.72
C VAL A 57 -18.09 7.25 -10.86
N LEU A 58 -18.91 8.31 -10.77
CA LEU A 58 -20.14 8.28 -9.97
C LEU A 58 -21.35 7.71 -10.73
N LEU A 59 -21.20 7.42 -12.04
CA LEU A 59 -22.29 7.01 -12.93
C LEU A 59 -23.45 8.01 -12.89
N ARG A 60 -23.13 9.32 -12.87
CA ARG A 60 -24.07 10.43 -12.87
C ARG A 60 -24.05 11.13 -14.22
N ARG A 61 -25.21 11.69 -14.63
CA ARG A 61 -25.25 12.55 -15.80
C ARG A 61 -24.87 13.97 -15.41
N PRO A 62 -24.04 14.68 -16.23
CA PRO A 62 -23.77 16.09 -16.00
C PRO A 62 -25.04 16.92 -16.17
N ASP A 63 -25.17 17.98 -15.39
CA ASP A 63 -26.24 18.98 -15.59
C ASP A 63 -25.88 19.88 -16.78
N LEU A 64 -26.58 19.70 -17.89
CA LEU A 64 -26.35 20.46 -19.12
C LEU A 64 -26.69 21.95 -18.99
N ASN A 65 -27.43 22.37 -17.94
CA ASN A 65 -27.66 23.77 -17.65
C ASN A 65 -26.44 24.46 -17.03
N ASN A 66 -25.49 23.70 -16.50
CA ASN A 66 -24.22 24.20 -16.00
C ASN A 66 -23.20 24.27 -17.14
N TRP A 67 -23.13 25.42 -17.80
CA TRP A 67 -22.24 25.63 -18.95
C TRP A 67 -21.06 26.59 -18.65
N SER A 68 -21.14 27.43 -17.60
CA SER A 68 -20.03 28.30 -17.20
C SER A 68 -19.03 27.52 -16.33
N ALA A 69 -17.75 27.91 -16.37
CA ALA A 69 -16.70 27.28 -15.57
C ALA A 69 -17.08 27.22 -14.08
N GLY A 70 -17.54 28.34 -13.50
CA GLY A 70 -17.91 28.38 -12.07
C GLY A 70 -19.10 27.51 -11.72
N ASN A 71 -20.11 27.39 -12.60
CA ASN A 71 -21.25 26.50 -12.35
C ASN A 71 -20.82 25.03 -12.42
N ILE A 72 -19.94 24.68 -13.37
CA ILE A 72 -19.37 23.33 -13.48
C ILE A 72 -18.55 22.98 -12.26
N GLU A 73 -17.69 23.89 -11.78
CA GLU A 73 -16.91 23.69 -10.55
C GLU A 73 -17.81 23.47 -9.34
N SER A 74 -18.87 24.26 -9.20
CA SER A 74 -19.84 24.09 -8.11
C SER A 74 -20.57 22.74 -8.18
N GLU A 75 -20.93 22.28 -9.38
CA GLU A 75 -21.51 20.96 -9.59
C GLU A 75 -20.54 19.85 -9.20
N VAL A 76 -19.28 19.93 -9.62
CA VAL A 76 -18.22 18.97 -9.28
C VAL A 76 -18.00 18.90 -7.76
N GLN A 77 -17.92 20.04 -7.08
CA GLN A 77 -17.79 20.12 -5.63
C GLN A 77 -18.98 19.44 -4.93
N TYR A 78 -20.20 19.73 -5.35
CA TYR A 78 -21.40 19.12 -4.81
C TYR A 78 -21.41 17.59 -4.99
N LEU A 79 -21.09 17.11 -6.19
CA LEU A 79 -21.05 15.67 -6.50
C LEU A 79 -20.01 14.93 -5.64
N ILE A 80 -18.87 15.54 -5.39
CA ILE A 80 -17.81 14.96 -4.57
C ILE A 80 -18.15 14.99 -3.08
N ALA A 81 -18.76 16.06 -2.59
CA ALA A 81 -19.19 16.14 -1.20
C ALA A 81 -20.23 15.06 -0.84
N ASP A 82 -21.14 14.73 -1.77
CA ASP A 82 -22.18 13.69 -1.60
C ASP A 82 -21.71 12.27 -1.94
N ALA A 83 -20.51 12.12 -2.52
CA ALA A 83 -20.03 10.82 -2.98
C ALA A 83 -19.67 9.89 -1.81
N PRO A 84 -19.97 8.57 -1.91
CA PRO A 84 -19.46 7.58 -0.98
C PRO A 84 -17.93 7.64 -0.89
N TRP A 85 -17.38 7.42 0.29
CA TRP A 85 -15.94 7.57 0.55
C TRP A 85 -15.05 6.78 -0.44
N TYR A 86 -15.40 5.53 -0.75
CA TYR A 86 -14.64 4.69 -1.69
C TYR A 86 -14.61 5.24 -3.11
N LYS A 87 -15.65 5.99 -3.53
CA LYS A 87 -15.70 6.64 -4.83
C LYS A 87 -14.68 7.79 -4.98
N ILE A 88 -14.25 8.37 -3.88
CA ILE A 88 -13.18 9.38 -3.89
C ILE A 88 -11.84 8.76 -4.27
N TYR A 89 -11.56 7.54 -3.79
CA TYR A 89 -10.37 6.80 -4.18
C TYR A 89 -10.45 6.28 -5.62
N ASP A 90 -11.62 5.78 -6.06
CA ASP A 90 -11.85 5.45 -7.46
C ASP A 90 -11.61 6.68 -8.38
N LEU A 91 -12.03 7.85 -7.94
CA LEU A 91 -11.81 9.10 -8.66
C LEU A 91 -10.32 9.45 -8.74
N ALA A 92 -9.57 9.27 -7.66
CA ALA A 92 -8.13 9.52 -7.66
C ALA A 92 -7.40 8.60 -8.66
N GLU A 93 -7.74 7.31 -8.71
CA GLU A 93 -7.21 6.35 -9.69
C GLU A 93 -7.56 6.74 -11.13
N ARG A 94 -8.83 7.15 -11.35
CA ARG A 94 -9.29 7.55 -12.69
C ARG A 94 -8.64 8.85 -13.16
N LEU A 95 -8.42 9.82 -12.27
CA LEU A 95 -7.68 11.05 -12.57
C LEU A 95 -6.23 10.76 -12.96
N TYR A 96 -5.54 9.91 -12.18
CA TYR A 96 -4.19 9.48 -12.51
C TYR A 96 -4.13 8.83 -13.91
N THR A 97 -5.04 7.89 -14.18
CA THR A 97 -5.13 7.21 -15.46
C THR A 97 -5.40 8.21 -16.61
N ARG A 98 -6.31 9.16 -16.40
CA ARG A 98 -6.61 10.21 -17.39
C ARG A 98 -5.39 11.06 -17.73
N MET A 99 -4.60 11.44 -16.70
CA MET A 99 -3.36 12.20 -16.92
C MET A 99 -2.33 11.38 -17.69
N ARG A 100 -2.19 10.09 -17.39
CA ARG A 100 -1.24 9.20 -18.06
C ARG A 100 -1.61 8.91 -19.52
N GLU A 101 -2.90 8.81 -19.83
CA GLU A 101 -3.40 8.53 -21.18
C GLU A 101 -3.30 9.74 -22.12
N ASP A 102 -3.30 10.95 -21.61
CA ASP A 102 -3.28 12.18 -22.38
C ASP A 102 -1.90 12.86 -22.28
N TYR A 103 -1.17 12.86 -23.39
CA TYR A 103 0.18 13.41 -23.48
C TYR A 103 0.31 14.86 -23.00
N SER A 104 -0.80 15.64 -23.03
CA SER A 104 -0.83 17.02 -22.50
C SER A 104 -0.50 17.11 -21.01
N TYR A 105 -0.67 16.02 -20.25
CA TYR A 105 -0.41 15.94 -18.82
C TYR A 105 0.85 15.12 -18.49
N SER A 106 1.72 14.82 -19.45
CA SER A 106 2.89 13.96 -19.27
C SER A 106 3.74 14.38 -18.04
N GLY A 107 3.93 13.47 -17.09
CA GLY A 107 4.63 13.67 -15.83
C GLY A 107 3.81 14.34 -14.72
N LYS A 108 2.56 14.73 -14.99
CA LYS A 108 1.66 15.30 -13.99
C LYS A 108 1.02 14.24 -13.10
N GLU A 109 0.86 13.03 -13.62
CA GLU A 109 0.34 11.88 -12.91
C GLU A 109 1.21 11.50 -11.71
N GLU A 110 2.51 11.51 -11.87
CA GLU A 110 3.45 11.19 -10.77
C GLU A 110 3.47 12.30 -9.71
N GLU A 111 3.43 13.57 -10.13
CA GLU A 111 3.34 14.70 -9.22
C GLU A 111 2.00 14.68 -8.46
N PHE A 112 0.89 14.35 -9.12
CA PHE A 112 -0.41 14.16 -8.51
C PHE A 112 -0.35 13.06 -7.44
N ALA A 113 0.18 11.87 -7.77
CA ALA A 113 0.33 10.75 -6.84
C ALA A 113 1.20 11.13 -5.64
N ARG A 114 2.34 11.76 -5.87
CA ARG A 114 3.27 12.19 -4.84
C ARG A 114 2.61 13.16 -3.84
N ARG A 115 1.91 14.17 -4.34
CA ARG A 115 1.21 15.18 -3.50
C ARG A 115 0.04 14.58 -2.75
N LEU A 116 -0.76 13.73 -3.41
CA LEU A 116 -1.89 13.03 -2.79
C LEU A 116 -1.42 12.13 -1.65
N ASN A 117 -0.33 11.38 -1.85
CA ASN A 117 0.30 10.58 -0.81
C ASN A 117 0.80 11.42 0.37
N GLY A 118 1.23 12.66 0.13
CA GLY A 118 1.54 13.64 1.17
C GLY A 118 0.33 13.93 2.06
N VAL A 119 -0.81 14.25 1.43
CA VAL A 119 -2.08 14.47 2.15
C VAL A 119 -2.51 13.23 2.92
N PHE A 120 -2.39 12.05 2.32
CA PHE A 120 -2.74 10.80 3.01
C PHE A 120 -1.91 10.58 4.27
N ARG A 121 -0.59 10.84 4.22
CA ARG A 121 0.27 10.74 5.40
C ARG A 121 -0.10 11.75 6.47
N GLU A 122 -0.28 13.01 6.10
CA GLU A 122 -0.62 14.09 7.02
C GLU A 122 -1.93 13.86 7.77
N HIS A 123 -2.92 13.25 7.10
CA HIS A 123 -4.26 13.00 7.66
C HIS A 123 -4.46 11.57 8.19
N GLY A 124 -3.40 10.78 8.36
CA GLY A 124 -3.50 9.42 8.92
C GLY A 124 -4.33 8.47 8.06
N ILE A 125 -4.35 8.68 6.75
CA ILE A 125 -5.09 7.83 5.81
C ILE A 125 -4.32 6.53 5.60
N GLY A 126 -4.99 5.39 5.75
CA GLY A 126 -4.41 4.06 5.59
C GLY A 126 -4.33 3.58 4.13
N TRP A 127 -4.25 4.50 3.18
CA TRP A 127 -4.10 4.24 1.75
C TRP A 127 -2.95 5.05 1.18
N LYS A 128 -2.38 4.54 0.07
CA LYS A 128 -1.42 5.27 -0.77
C LYS A 128 -1.71 4.99 -2.23
N MET A 129 -1.35 5.91 -3.10
CA MET A 129 -1.34 5.69 -4.55
C MET A 129 0.04 5.17 -4.98
N GLU A 130 0.06 4.03 -5.64
CA GLU A 130 1.27 3.39 -6.19
C GLU A 130 0.94 2.92 -7.60
N ASP A 131 1.70 3.38 -8.60
CA ASP A 131 1.50 3.05 -10.03
C ASP A 131 0.06 3.29 -10.53
N GLY A 132 -0.62 4.29 -9.99
CA GLY A 132 -1.99 4.66 -10.34
C GLY A 132 -3.09 3.86 -9.65
N CYS A 133 -2.73 2.97 -8.73
CA CYS A 133 -3.67 2.19 -7.92
C CYS A 133 -3.61 2.63 -6.45
N ILE A 134 -4.76 2.67 -5.81
CA ILE A 134 -4.83 2.88 -4.36
C ILE A 134 -4.63 1.53 -3.65
N VAL A 135 -3.54 1.43 -2.91
CA VAL A 135 -3.16 0.25 -2.13
C VAL A 135 -3.13 0.58 -0.64
N ALA A 136 -3.20 -0.44 0.23
CA ALA A 136 -3.09 -0.21 1.65
C ALA A 136 -1.73 0.37 2.01
N ARG A 137 -1.75 1.44 2.81
CA ARG A 137 -0.58 1.94 3.50
C ARG A 137 -0.52 1.27 4.87
N GLY A 138 0.56 0.56 5.14
CA GLY A 138 0.90 0.06 6.44
C GLY A 138 1.64 1.11 7.29
N SER A 139 2.11 0.70 8.46
CA SER A 139 3.08 1.50 9.20
C SER A 139 4.36 1.68 8.37
N GLU A 140 5.14 2.73 8.66
CA GLU A 140 6.42 2.95 7.98
C GLU A 140 7.33 1.71 8.07
N VAL A 141 7.32 1.06 9.22
CA VAL A 141 8.06 -0.20 9.44
C VAL A 141 7.60 -1.31 8.50
N PHE A 142 6.29 -1.47 8.30
CA PHE A 142 5.73 -2.46 7.39
C PHE A 142 6.13 -2.18 5.93
N GLU A 143 6.01 -0.92 5.48
CA GLU A 143 6.35 -0.54 4.11
C GLU A 143 7.85 -0.69 3.82
N MET A 144 8.70 -0.27 4.76
CA MET A 144 10.14 -0.45 4.63
C MET A 144 10.51 -1.93 4.60
N ALA A 145 9.99 -2.73 5.53
CA ALA A 145 10.31 -4.15 5.62
C ALA A 145 9.89 -4.93 4.37
N THR A 146 8.69 -4.69 3.85
CA THR A 146 8.19 -5.38 2.65
C THR A 146 8.93 -4.96 1.39
N LYS A 147 9.23 -3.67 1.22
CA LYS A 147 10.01 -3.15 0.10
C LYS A 147 11.44 -3.69 0.09
N ASP A 148 12.10 -3.67 1.24
CA ASP A 148 13.46 -4.21 1.40
C ASP A 148 13.49 -5.72 1.17
N ALA A 149 12.45 -6.45 1.61
CA ALA A 149 12.31 -7.88 1.38
C ALA A 149 12.20 -8.20 -0.10
N VAL A 150 11.30 -7.56 -0.83
CA VAL A 150 11.14 -7.74 -2.28
C VAL A 150 12.46 -7.47 -3.02
N SER A 151 13.12 -6.35 -2.70
CA SER A 151 14.41 -5.99 -3.31
C SER A 151 15.50 -7.04 -3.02
N THR A 152 15.63 -7.47 -1.75
CA THR A 152 16.62 -8.44 -1.32
C THR A 152 16.36 -9.83 -1.92
N MET A 153 15.10 -10.28 -1.94
CA MET A 153 14.69 -11.57 -2.53
C MET A 153 14.97 -11.60 -4.03
N THR A 154 14.64 -10.53 -4.74
CA THR A 154 14.91 -10.41 -6.19
C THR A 154 16.41 -10.44 -6.46
N ALA A 155 17.21 -9.68 -5.74
CA ALA A 155 18.66 -9.64 -5.87
C ALA A 155 19.34 -10.97 -5.52
N SER A 156 18.72 -11.76 -4.62
CA SER A 156 19.23 -13.07 -4.18
C SER A 156 18.71 -14.25 -5.00
N GLY A 157 18.04 -14.01 -6.13
CA GLY A 157 17.52 -15.07 -6.99
C GLY A 157 16.34 -15.85 -6.38
N ALA A 158 15.50 -15.19 -5.56
CA ALA A 158 14.29 -15.76 -4.96
C ALA A 158 13.01 -15.07 -5.48
N PRO A 159 12.74 -15.07 -6.81
CA PRO A 159 11.61 -14.32 -7.38
C PRO A 159 10.26 -14.83 -6.90
N THR A 160 10.12 -16.13 -6.60
CA THR A 160 8.89 -16.69 -6.05
C THR A 160 8.58 -16.07 -4.68
N ALA A 161 9.58 -15.96 -3.79
CA ALA A 161 9.40 -15.35 -2.49
C ALA A 161 9.03 -13.84 -2.61
N ALA A 162 9.65 -13.12 -3.55
CA ALA A 162 9.30 -11.73 -3.82
C ALA A 162 7.84 -11.60 -4.30
N ASN A 163 7.38 -12.49 -5.18
CA ASN A 163 6.00 -12.53 -5.65
C ASN A 163 5.00 -12.82 -4.51
N GLU A 164 5.35 -13.71 -3.59
CA GLU A 164 4.51 -13.99 -2.41
C GLU A 164 4.34 -12.75 -1.53
N ILE A 165 5.37 -11.91 -1.36
CA ILE A 165 5.21 -10.62 -0.66
C ILE A 165 4.28 -9.69 -1.43
N HIS A 166 4.36 -9.63 -2.77
CA HIS A 166 3.42 -8.84 -3.57
C HIS A 166 1.97 -9.33 -3.42
N GLU A 167 1.74 -10.65 -3.41
CA GLU A 167 0.41 -11.19 -3.17
C GLU A 167 -0.09 -10.86 -1.74
N ALA A 168 0.78 -10.94 -0.71
CA ALA A 168 0.43 -10.50 0.63
C ALA A 168 -0.02 -9.03 0.68
N LEU A 169 0.71 -8.15 -0.02
CA LEU A 169 0.35 -6.73 -0.14
C LEU A 169 -0.97 -6.53 -0.88
N ARG A 170 -1.21 -7.32 -1.94
CA ARG A 170 -2.47 -7.28 -2.70
C ARG A 170 -3.64 -7.73 -1.84
N ASP A 171 -3.49 -8.82 -1.08
CA ASP A 171 -4.55 -9.37 -0.24
C ASP A 171 -4.92 -8.42 0.92
N ILE A 172 -3.95 -7.83 1.59
CA ILE A 172 -4.22 -6.87 2.67
C ILE A 172 -4.83 -5.55 2.13
N SER A 173 -4.68 -5.29 0.83
CA SER A 173 -5.23 -4.12 0.14
C SER A 173 -6.60 -4.35 -0.48
N ARG A 174 -7.15 -5.57 -0.45
CA ARG A 174 -8.44 -5.90 -1.07
C ARG A 174 -9.59 -5.06 -0.50
N ARG A 175 -10.58 -4.78 -1.35
CA ARG A 175 -11.83 -4.07 -1.01
C ARG A 175 -13.04 -4.92 -1.39
N PRO A 176 -14.17 -4.78 -0.69
CA PRO A 176 -14.42 -3.90 0.45
C PRO A 176 -13.82 -4.39 1.77
N LYS A 177 -13.37 -5.64 1.85
CA LYS A 177 -12.79 -6.23 3.06
C LYS A 177 -11.39 -6.75 2.73
N PRO A 178 -10.34 -6.35 3.50
CA PRO A 178 -9.02 -6.92 3.38
C PRO A 178 -9.04 -8.44 3.58
N ASP A 179 -8.28 -9.16 2.77
CA ASP A 179 -8.03 -10.59 3.00
C ASP A 179 -6.78 -10.74 3.88
N VAL A 180 -6.96 -10.49 5.16
CA VAL A 180 -5.85 -10.56 6.14
C VAL A 180 -5.32 -11.98 6.28
N SER A 181 -6.19 -12.99 6.18
CA SER A 181 -5.79 -14.40 6.20
C SER A 181 -4.92 -14.76 5.00
N GLY A 182 -5.30 -14.32 3.79
CA GLY A 182 -4.50 -14.47 2.58
C GLY A 182 -3.15 -13.78 2.70
N ALA A 183 -3.12 -12.54 3.19
CA ALA A 183 -1.87 -11.80 3.41
C ALA A 183 -0.91 -12.54 4.37
N ILE A 184 -1.43 -13.10 5.47
CA ILE A 184 -0.65 -13.92 6.41
C ILE A 184 -0.09 -15.16 5.70
N GLN A 185 -0.91 -15.87 4.93
CA GLN A 185 -0.50 -17.07 4.22
C GLN A 185 0.60 -16.77 3.20
N HIS A 186 0.45 -15.74 2.39
CA HIS A 186 1.45 -15.31 1.42
C HIS A 186 2.74 -14.81 2.09
N GLY A 187 2.67 -14.02 3.16
CA GLY A 187 3.84 -13.62 3.92
C GLY A 187 4.63 -14.82 4.46
N MET A 188 3.95 -15.82 4.99
CA MET A 188 4.59 -17.04 5.49
C MET A 188 5.10 -17.95 4.36
N ALA A 189 4.44 -17.98 3.21
CA ALA A 189 4.91 -18.69 2.02
C ALA A 189 6.21 -18.06 1.49
N ALA A 190 6.33 -16.73 1.49
CA ALA A 190 7.57 -16.04 1.16
C ALA A 190 8.73 -16.47 2.06
N LEU A 191 8.50 -16.48 3.38
CA LEU A 191 9.49 -16.95 4.35
C LEU A 191 9.86 -18.43 4.13
N GLU A 192 8.87 -19.29 3.84
CA GLU A 192 9.14 -20.70 3.55
C GLU A 192 9.97 -20.87 2.29
N CYS A 193 9.70 -20.14 1.21
CA CYS A 193 10.51 -20.15 -0.01
C CYS A 193 11.97 -19.77 0.27
N VAL A 194 12.20 -18.71 1.04
CA VAL A 194 13.55 -18.29 1.44
C VAL A 194 14.23 -19.32 2.32
N ALA A 195 13.53 -19.87 3.30
CA ALA A 195 14.06 -20.88 4.21
C ALA A 195 14.46 -22.18 3.46
N ARG A 196 13.65 -22.61 2.49
CA ARG A 196 13.99 -23.73 1.59
C ARG A 196 15.25 -23.46 0.79
N GLN A 197 15.38 -22.24 0.27
CA GLN A 197 16.59 -21.86 -0.49
C GLN A 197 17.82 -21.79 0.42
N TYR A 198 17.66 -21.38 1.69
CA TYR A 198 18.73 -21.33 2.68
C TYR A 198 19.22 -22.74 3.06
N ASP A 199 18.31 -23.66 3.37
CA ASP A 199 18.58 -25.01 3.87
C ASP A 199 18.73 -26.06 2.73
N ALA A 200 18.58 -25.63 1.45
CA ALA A 200 18.63 -26.49 0.25
C ALA A 200 17.69 -27.72 0.35
N THR A 201 16.46 -27.52 0.82
CA THR A 201 15.47 -28.58 1.09
C THR A 201 14.12 -28.26 0.44
N THR A 202 13.25 -29.27 0.33
CA THR A 202 11.85 -29.14 -0.07
C THR A 202 10.87 -29.27 1.10
N ASP A 203 11.38 -29.37 2.31
CA ASP A 203 10.55 -29.48 3.51
C ASP A 203 9.67 -28.25 3.74
N THR A 204 8.66 -28.39 4.58
CA THR A 204 7.84 -27.26 5.04
C THR A 204 8.60 -26.43 6.08
N LEU A 205 8.18 -25.20 6.30
CA LEU A 205 8.85 -24.23 7.19
C LEU A 205 9.08 -24.76 8.62
N GLY A 206 8.12 -25.53 9.18
CA GLY A 206 8.23 -26.04 10.55
C GLY A 206 9.47 -26.89 10.82
N PRO A 207 9.72 -27.98 10.06
CA PRO A 207 10.96 -28.74 10.12
C PRO A 207 12.22 -27.91 9.85
N ILE A 208 12.15 -26.97 8.92
CA ILE A 208 13.31 -26.13 8.56
C ILE A 208 13.69 -25.23 9.73
N ILE A 209 12.76 -24.56 10.41
CA ILE A 209 13.03 -23.69 11.56
C ILE A 209 13.88 -24.39 12.62
N ASN A 210 13.69 -25.70 12.83
CA ASN A 210 14.45 -26.46 13.82
C ASN A 210 15.91 -26.68 13.40
N ARG A 211 16.23 -26.55 12.11
CA ARG A 211 17.59 -26.74 11.55
C ARG A 211 18.30 -25.41 11.26
N LEU A 212 17.53 -24.31 11.21
CA LEU A 212 18.11 -22.98 11.03
C LEU A 212 18.90 -22.61 12.31
N ASP A 213 20.11 -22.13 12.12
CA ASP A 213 21.01 -21.73 13.22
C ASP A 213 20.68 -20.30 13.69
N PHE A 214 19.45 -20.14 14.19
CA PHE A 214 19.07 -18.88 14.81
C PHE A 214 19.67 -18.75 16.20
N PRO A 215 20.16 -17.55 16.57
CA PRO A 215 20.55 -17.28 17.95
C PRO A 215 19.40 -17.54 18.93
N LYS A 216 19.67 -18.24 20.03
CA LYS A 216 18.65 -18.47 21.06
C LYS A 216 18.41 -17.21 21.89
N PRO A 217 17.16 -16.89 22.23
CA PRO A 217 15.92 -17.64 22.01
C PRO A 217 15.12 -17.22 20.76
N MET A 218 15.74 -16.62 19.73
CA MET A 218 15.10 -16.15 18.52
C MET A 218 14.40 -17.30 17.75
N ASP A 219 15.01 -18.49 17.73
CA ASP A 219 14.43 -19.70 17.14
C ASP A 219 13.05 -20.03 17.72
N GLU A 220 12.88 -19.87 19.04
CA GLU A 220 11.61 -20.11 19.71
C GLU A 220 10.55 -19.06 19.32
N ALA A 221 10.94 -17.80 19.21
CA ALA A 221 10.03 -16.72 18.81
C ALA A 221 9.48 -16.94 17.39
N ILE A 222 10.36 -17.31 16.44
CA ILE A 222 9.97 -17.61 15.05
C ILE A 222 9.08 -18.86 15.00
N ARG A 223 9.38 -19.88 15.78
CA ARG A 223 8.55 -21.10 15.87
C ARG A 223 7.14 -20.81 16.41
N LYS A 224 7.03 -19.95 17.42
CA LYS A 224 5.73 -19.53 17.98
C LYS A 224 4.94 -18.71 16.96
N LEU A 225 5.58 -17.81 16.22
CA LEU A 225 4.94 -17.08 15.14
C LEU A 225 4.42 -18.03 14.06
N TRP A 226 5.22 -18.99 13.62
CA TRP A 226 4.79 -20.02 12.67
C TRP A 226 3.63 -20.84 13.21
N GLY A 227 3.66 -21.22 14.49
CA GLY A 227 2.56 -21.92 15.15
C GLY A 227 1.25 -21.11 15.14
N PHE A 228 1.33 -19.81 15.40
CA PHE A 228 0.17 -18.91 15.34
C PHE A 228 -0.42 -18.88 13.92
N THR A 229 0.41 -18.70 12.89
CA THR A 229 -0.06 -18.64 11.50
C THR A 229 -0.56 -19.96 10.97
N SER A 230 0.00 -21.10 11.41
CA SER A 230 -0.46 -22.44 11.06
C SER A 230 -1.83 -22.74 11.64
N GLN A 231 -2.14 -22.23 12.84
CA GLN A 231 -3.46 -22.34 13.45
C GLN A 231 -4.48 -21.45 12.76
N GLN A 232 -4.12 -20.24 12.38
CA GLN A 232 -4.99 -19.30 11.65
C GLN A 232 -5.30 -19.78 10.22
N GLY A 233 -4.36 -20.49 9.55
CA GLY A 233 -4.57 -21.01 8.20
C GLY A 233 -5.23 -22.39 8.11
N ARG A 234 -5.22 -23.19 9.19
CA ARG A 234 -5.77 -24.56 9.21
C ARG A 234 -6.96 -24.76 10.14
N HIS A 235 -7.08 -23.94 11.15
CA HIS A 235 -8.15 -23.96 12.13
C HIS A 235 -8.72 -22.56 12.22
N LEU A 236 -9.51 -22.17 11.23
CA LEU A 236 -10.46 -21.07 11.36
C LEU A 236 -11.36 -21.44 12.54
N LEU A 237 -11.06 -20.91 13.72
CA LEU A 237 -12.02 -20.88 14.80
C LEU A 237 -13.18 -20.04 14.27
N GLU A 238 -14.34 -20.67 14.05
CA GLU A 238 -15.52 -19.99 13.55
C GLU A 238 -15.71 -18.66 14.29
N GLY A 239 -15.70 -17.55 13.53
CA GLY A 239 -15.92 -16.20 14.03
C GLY A 239 -14.69 -15.41 14.49
N LYS A 240 -13.45 -15.85 14.24
CA LYS A 240 -12.23 -15.06 14.51
C LYS A 240 -11.39 -14.86 13.26
N ASP A 241 -11.78 -13.90 12.44
CA ASP A 241 -10.87 -13.39 11.40
C ASP A 241 -9.71 -12.62 12.07
N PRO A 242 -8.46 -12.76 11.57
CA PRO A 242 -7.37 -11.97 12.05
C PRO A 242 -7.61 -10.49 11.75
N ARG A 243 -7.19 -9.60 12.65
CA ARG A 243 -7.27 -8.15 12.45
C ARG A 243 -6.19 -7.69 11.47
N PHE A 244 -6.40 -6.51 10.90
CA PHE A 244 -5.44 -5.90 9.98
C PHE A 244 -4.04 -5.80 10.59
N GLU A 245 -3.93 -5.34 11.84
CA GLU A 245 -2.67 -5.17 12.57
C GLU A 245 -1.94 -6.49 12.80
N GLU A 246 -2.68 -7.59 12.95
CA GLU A 246 -2.09 -8.93 13.08
C GLU A 246 -1.50 -9.41 11.75
N GLY A 247 -2.17 -9.12 10.64
CA GLY A 247 -1.65 -9.37 9.29
C GLY A 247 -0.39 -8.57 9.01
N GLU A 248 -0.43 -7.27 9.29
CA GLU A 248 0.71 -6.36 9.16
C GLU A 248 1.92 -6.85 9.97
N LEU A 249 1.71 -7.22 11.22
CA LEU A 249 2.77 -7.74 12.09
C LEU A 249 3.39 -9.02 11.52
N VAL A 250 2.56 -9.99 11.12
CA VAL A 250 3.06 -11.28 10.60
C VAL A 250 3.86 -11.08 9.32
N VAL A 251 3.35 -10.31 8.36
CA VAL A 251 4.05 -10.06 7.09
C VAL A 251 5.36 -9.29 7.34
N THR A 252 5.36 -8.30 8.24
CA THR A 252 6.59 -7.57 8.62
C THR A 252 7.65 -8.50 9.18
N VAL A 253 7.29 -9.37 10.11
CA VAL A 253 8.25 -10.31 10.73
C VAL A 253 8.73 -11.34 9.71
N ALA A 254 7.84 -11.87 8.86
CA ALA A 254 8.22 -12.80 7.79
C ALA A 254 9.20 -12.16 6.80
N ALA A 255 8.96 -10.90 6.41
CA ALA A 255 9.86 -10.11 5.57
C ALA A 255 11.24 -9.91 6.23
N ALA A 256 11.27 -9.47 7.50
CA ALA A 256 12.51 -9.22 8.24
C ALA A 256 13.34 -10.50 8.43
N VAL A 257 12.70 -11.63 8.78
CA VAL A 257 13.38 -12.93 8.92
C VAL A 257 13.91 -13.42 7.58
N SER A 258 13.18 -13.23 6.50
CA SER A 258 13.62 -13.57 5.15
C SER A 258 14.88 -12.79 4.74
N ILE A 259 14.90 -11.48 4.99
CA ILE A 259 16.09 -10.63 4.75
C ILE A 259 17.28 -11.14 5.56
N TYR A 260 17.06 -11.46 6.84
CA TYR A 260 18.11 -12.00 7.71
C TYR A 260 18.72 -13.29 7.12
N LEU A 261 17.89 -14.27 6.74
CA LEU A 261 18.35 -15.54 6.17
C LEU A 261 19.14 -15.35 4.87
N LEU A 262 18.68 -14.49 3.97
CA LEU A 262 19.36 -14.21 2.71
C LEU A 262 20.72 -13.53 2.93
N ARG A 263 20.83 -12.61 3.89
CA ARG A 263 22.10 -11.99 4.26
C ARG A 263 23.06 -12.97 4.93
N GLU A 264 22.58 -13.85 5.79
CA GLU A 264 23.40 -14.91 6.40
C GLU A 264 23.91 -15.90 5.36
N LYS A 265 23.06 -16.28 4.39
CA LYS A 265 23.48 -17.13 3.26
C LYS A 265 24.61 -16.49 2.45
N ALA A 266 24.46 -15.21 2.10
CA ALA A 266 25.49 -14.48 1.36
C ALA A 266 26.81 -14.37 2.13
N ARG A 267 26.74 -14.22 3.47
CA ARG A 267 27.92 -14.14 4.35
C ARG A 267 28.63 -15.47 4.53
N SER A 268 27.87 -16.57 4.60
CA SER A 268 28.43 -17.92 4.82
C SER A 268 28.92 -18.61 3.56
N GLY A 269 28.68 -18.02 2.37
CA GLY A 269 29.08 -18.62 1.07
C GLY A 269 28.33 -19.90 0.73
N ARG A 270 27.15 -20.13 1.34
CA ARG A 270 26.28 -21.30 1.11
C ARG A 270 25.40 -21.15 -0.11
#